data_0992a4385955d445217be013179e775a
#
_entry.id   0992a4385955d445217be013179e775a
#
_cell.length_a   1.000
_cell.length_b   1.000
_cell.length_c   1.000
_cell.angle_alpha   90.00
_cell.angle_beta   90.00
_cell.angle_gamma   90.00
#
_symmetry.space_group_name_H-M   'P 1'
#
loop_
_entity.id
_entity.type
_entity.pdbx_description
1 polymer ?
#
loop_
_entity_poly.entity_id
_entity_poly.type
_entity_poly.pdbx_seq_one_letter_code
_entity_poly.pdbx_strand_id
1 'polypeptide(L)'
;MDKQPKQTNTPEDWRILAERDITVADYLAANMRPVPAEIIAFHCQQAAEKYLKGALVILGEEPPYTHDLDELCSLAEKHRSTFVSISSSCSIITHFSVQPRYDRGVSLSEEDMRLVLSHTKTIKGFLQKEIPSLFGEGQQGMEQ
;
A
#
# COMPACT_ATOMS: atom_id res chain seq x y z
N MET A 1 30.23 12.23 7.66
CA MET A 1 29.77 11.89 7.52
C MET A 1 28.93 12.11 6.82
N ASP A 2 28.76 12.22 6.19
CA ASP A 2 27.95 12.52 5.52
C ASP A 2 26.99 11.60 5.32
N LYS A 3 26.49 11.26 5.94
CA LYS A 3 25.50 10.51 5.77
C LYS A 3 24.31 11.15 5.38
N GLN A 4 23.48 10.62 4.57
CA GLN A 4 22.24 11.12 4.24
C GLN A 4 21.40 11.16 5.42
N PRO A 5 20.57 12.14 5.58
CA PRO A 5 19.64 12.16 6.67
C PRO A 5 18.69 10.99 6.55
N LYS A 6 18.34 10.43 7.66
CA LYS A 6 17.41 9.37 7.66
C LYS A 6 16.06 9.85 7.28
N GLN A 7 15.31 8.95 6.69
CA GLN A 7 13.95 9.25 6.39
C GLN A 7 13.23 9.43 7.69
N THR A 8 12.52 10.51 7.83
CA THR A 8 11.88 10.80 9.08
C THR A 8 10.38 10.90 8.99
N ASN A 9 9.79 10.26 7.99
CA ASN A 9 8.34 10.28 7.89
C ASN A 9 7.72 9.64 9.11
N THR A 10 6.71 10.29 9.65
CA THR A 10 5.94 9.73 10.75
C THR A 10 4.95 8.73 10.17
N PRO A 11 4.35 7.91 11.01
CA PRO A 11 3.29 7.03 10.51
C PRO A 11 2.19 7.82 9.83
N GLU A 12 1.85 8.98 10.36
CA GLU A 12 0.82 9.78 9.74
C GLU A 12 1.23 10.27 8.37
N ASP A 13 2.50 10.66 8.20
CA ASP A 13 2.99 11.06 6.88
C ASP A 13 2.81 9.93 5.89
N TRP A 14 3.20 8.71 6.26
CA TRP A 14 3.06 7.58 5.39
C TRP A 14 1.59 7.32 5.04
N ARG A 15 0.72 7.43 6.03
CA ARG A 15 -0.70 7.20 5.80
C ARG A 15 -1.28 8.23 4.84
N ILE A 16 -0.93 9.49 5.03
CA ILE A 16 -1.45 10.54 4.15
C ILE A 16 -1.01 10.30 2.72
N LEU A 17 0.26 9.93 2.53
CA LEU A 17 0.74 9.64 1.18
C LEU A 17 0.02 8.44 0.58
N ALA A 18 -0.21 7.42 1.38
CA ALA A 18 -0.92 6.25 0.89
C ALA A 18 -2.33 6.59 0.47
N GLU A 19 -2.99 7.42 1.27
CA GLU A 19 -4.38 7.76 0.97
C GLU A 19 -4.51 8.63 -0.26
N ARG A 20 -3.49 9.43 -0.55
CA ARG A 20 -3.49 10.17 -1.80
C ARG A 20 -3.45 9.23 -2.99
N ASP A 21 -2.64 8.19 -2.89
CA ASP A 21 -2.56 7.22 -3.99
C ASP A 21 -3.87 6.48 -4.18
N ILE A 22 -4.52 6.10 -3.09
CA ILE A 22 -5.81 5.41 -3.23
C ILE A 22 -6.87 6.35 -3.81
N THR A 23 -6.85 7.61 -3.40
CA THR A 23 -7.81 8.57 -3.92
C THR A 23 -7.64 8.73 -5.42
N VAL A 24 -6.39 8.81 -5.89
CA VAL A 24 -6.14 8.91 -7.32
C VAL A 24 -6.62 7.65 -8.03
N ALA A 25 -6.32 6.48 -7.48
CA ALA A 25 -6.73 5.22 -8.10
C ALA A 25 -8.25 5.14 -8.22
N ASP A 26 -8.95 5.49 -7.16
CA ASP A 26 -10.41 5.44 -7.18
C ASP A 26 -10.99 6.44 -8.19
N TYR A 27 -10.42 7.63 -8.22
CA TYR A 27 -10.92 8.64 -9.13
C TYR A 27 -10.75 8.20 -10.59
N LEU A 28 -9.59 7.68 -10.91
CA LEU A 28 -9.32 7.23 -12.27
C LEU A 28 -10.21 6.07 -12.66
N ALA A 29 -10.43 5.14 -11.73
CA ALA A 29 -11.26 3.98 -12.02
C ALA A 29 -12.71 4.39 -12.28
N ALA A 30 -13.16 5.42 -11.59
CA ALA A 30 -14.57 5.83 -11.73
C ALA A 30 -14.80 6.78 -12.89
N ASN A 31 -13.80 7.57 -13.24
CA ASN A 31 -14.05 8.69 -14.13
C ASN A 31 -13.34 8.68 -15.47
N MET A 32 -12.26 7.97 -15.60
CA MET A 32 -11.50 8.06 -16.84
C MET A 32 -11.81 6.92 -17.79
N ARG A 33 -12.07 7.25 -19.04
CA ARG A 33 -12.35 6.23 -20.06
C ARG A 33 -11.56 6.57 -21.31
N PRO A 34 -10.82 5.63 -21.90
CA PRO A 34 -10.73 4.25 -21.42
C PRO A 34 -10.04 4.19 -20.07
N VAL A 35 -10.33 3.16 -19.31
CA VAL A 35 -9.80 3.02 -17.97
C VAL A 35 -8.30 2.82 -18.02
N PRO A 36 -7.51 3.64 -17.33
CA PRO A 36 -6.06 3.50 -17.38
C PRO A 36 -5.60 2.49 -16.35
N ALA A 37 -5.79 1.22 -16.69
CA ALA A 37 -5.60 0.14 -15.72
C ALA A 37 -4.20 0.10 -15.13
N GLU A 38 -3.16 0.31 -15.95
CA GLU A 38 -1.80 0.24 -15.45
C GLU A 38 -1.48 1.36 -14.48
N ILE A 39 -2.04 2.54 -14.74
CA ILE A 39 -1.79 3.67 -13.86
C ILE A 39 -2.49 3.46 -12.53
N ILE A 40 -3.71 2.93 -12.59
CA ILE A 40 -4.44 2.62 -11.36
C ILE A 40 -3.68 1.59 -10.54
N ALA A 41 -3.19 0.53 -11.19
CA ALA A 41 -2.44 -0.49 -10.47
C ALA A 41 -1.16 0.09 -9.87
N PHE A 42 -0.51 1.01 -10.58
CA PHE A 42 0.67 1.65 -10.05
C PHE A 42 0.35 2.40 -8.75
N HIS A 43 -0.74 3.16 -8.73
CA HIS A 43 -1.09 3.90 -7.52
C HIS A 43 -1.52 2.97 -6.39
N CYS A 44 -2.11 1.84 -6.72
CA CYS A 44 -2.44 0.84 -5.72
C CYS A 44 -1.18 0.27 -5.07
N GLN A 45 -0.18 -0.03 -5.90
CA GLN A 45 1.09 -0.53 -5.39
C GLN A 45 1.73 0.52 -4.48
N GLN A 46 1.71 1.78 -4.90
CA GLN A 46 2.28 2.84 -4.09
C GLN A 46 1.54 2.99 -2.77
N ALA A 47 0.22 2.89 -2.81
CA ALA A 47 -0.57 3.01 -1.59
C ALA A 47 -0.23 1.90 -0.61
N ALA A 48 -0.19 0.66 -1.11
CA ALA A 48 0.10 -0.48 -0.25
C ALA A 48 1.49 -0.35 0.36
N GLU A 49 2.46 0.07 -0.45
CA GLU A 49 3.81 0.23 0.05
C GLU A 49 3.86 1.26 1.18
N LYS A 50 3.19 2.38 1.00
CA LYS A 50 3.24 3.45 1.99
C LYS A 50 2.49 3.08 3.26
N TYR A 51 1.36 2.39 3.11
CA TYR A 51 0.65 1.91 4.29
C TYR A 51 1.52 0.94 5.09
N LEU A 52 2.21 0.02 4.41
CA LEU A 52 3.03 -0.94 5.12
C LEU A 52 4.22 -0.27 5.79
N LYS A 53 4.80 0.73 5.13
CA LYS A 53 5.91 1.44 5.74
C LYS A 53 5.46 2.21 6.98
N GLY A 54 4.27 2.81 6.94
CA GLY A 54 3.74 3.46 8.12
C GLY A 54 3.51 2.48 9.26
N ALA A 55 2.98 1.30 8.92
CA ALA A 55 2.77 0.27 9.94
C ALA A 55 4.09 -0.18 10.55
N LEU A 56 5.13 -0.32 9.71
CA LEU A 56 6.43 -0.74 10.23
C LEU A 56 6.98 0.26 11.22
N VAL A 57 6.82 1.55 10.96
CA VAL A 57 7.30 2.56 11.91
C VAL A 57 6.63 2.37 13.26
N ILE A 58 5.32 2.12 13.26
CA ILE A 58 4.60 1.90 14.51
C ILE A 58 5.10 0.65 15.23
N LEU A 59 5.45 -0.37 14.45
CA LEU A 59 5.94 -1.61 15.03
C LEU A 59 7.39 -1.52 15.50
N GLY A 60 8.04 -0.39 15.29
CA GLY A 60 9.39 -0.21 15.76
C GLY A 60 10.45 -0.57 14.75
N GLU A 61 10.08 -0.71 13.50
CA GLU A 61 11.01 -1.11 12.46
C GLU A 61 11.18 0.02 11.47
N GLU A 62 12.41 0.41 11.22
CA GLU A 62 12.65 1.44 10.23
C GLU A 62 12.37 0.85 8.84
N PRO A 63 11.49 1.47 8.05
CA PRO A 63 11.16 0.89 6.74
C PRO A 63 12.37 0.89 5.83
N PRO A 64 12.66 -0.23 5.20
CA PRO A 64 13.79 -0.25 4.26
C PRO A 64 13.43 0.45 2.96
N TYR A 65 14.48 0.80 2.22
CA TYR A 65 14.26 1.35 0.90
C TYR A 65 13.96 0.20 -0.03
N THR A 66 12.69 -0.10 -0.18
CA THR A 66 12.28 -1.16 -1.07
C THR A 66 10.88 -0.86 -1.54
N HIS A 67 10.54 -1.33 -2.72
CA HIS A 67 9.19 -1.25 -3.24
C HIS A 67 8.53 -2.62 -3.22
N ASP A 68 9.19 -3.60 -2.62
CA ASP A 68 8.71 -4.98 -2.62
C ASP A 68 7.74 -5.18 -1.47
N LEU A 69 6.46 -5.32 -1.79
CA LEU A 69 5.44 -5.49 -0.78
C LEU A 69 5.63 -6.77 0.02
N ASP A 70 6.11 -7.82 -0.64
CA ASP A 70 6.33 -9.08 0.05
C ASP A 70 7.40 -8.93 1.12
N GLU A 71 8.44 -8.16 0.82
CA GLU A 71 9.48 -7.91 1.80
C GLU A 71 8.94 -7.11 2.98
N LEU A 72 8.15 -6.09 2.69
CA LEU A 72 7.59 -5.25 3.76
C LEU A 72 6.65 -6.07 4.64
N CYS A 73 5.84 -6.91 4.02
CA CYS A 73 4.90 -7.74 4.76
C CYS A 73 5.66 -8.73 5.63
N SER A 74 6.73 -9.33 5.10
CA SER A 74 7.52 -10.27 5.87
C SER A 74 8.17 -9.63 7.08
N LEU A 75 8.64 -8.40 6.92
CA LEU A 75 9.20 -7.69 8.05
C LEU A 75 8.15 -7.44 9.12
N ALA A 76 6.96 -7.02 8.71
CA ALA A 76 5.90 -6.77 9.67
C ALA A 76 5.48 -8.05 10.37
N GLU A 77 5.52 -9.16 9.64
CA GLU A 77 5.12 -10.43 10.18
C GLU A 77 6.03 -10.87 11.32
N LYS A 78 7.29 -10.45 11.27
CA LYS A 78 8.20 -10.78 12.37
C LYS A 78 7.80 -10.09 13.66
N HIS A 79 7.13 -8.97 13.57
CA HIS A 79 6.65 -8.25 14.74
C HIS A 79 5.25 -8.68 15.14
N ARG A 80 4.42 -9.01 14.17
CA ARG A 80 3.06 -9.45 14.42
C ARG A 80 2.67 -10.49 13.41
N SER A 81 2.49 -11.69 13.88
CA SER A 81 2.22 -12.81 12.97
C SER A 81 0.90 -12.65 12.22
N THR A 82 0.00 -11.80 12.71
CA THR A 82 -1.28 -11.59 12.02
C THR A 82 -1.09 -11.05 10.60
N PHE A 83 0.06 -10.44 10.33
CA PHE A 83 0.29 -9.92 8.98
C PHE A 83 0.33 -10.99 7.90
N VAL A 84 0.44 -12.25 8.31
CA VAL A 84 0.39 -13.32 7.32
C VAL A 84 -0.93 -13.29 6.56
N SER A 85 -1.98 -12.74 7.16
CA SER A 85 -3.29 -12.74 6.53
C SER A 85 -3.37 -11.85 5.30
N ILE A 86 -2.42 -10.92 5.12
CA ILE A 86 -2.42 -10.10 3.93
C ILE A 86 -1.26 -10.42 2.99
N SER A 87 -0.55 -11.51 3.24
CA SER A 87 0.60 -11.83 2.39
C SER A 87 0.18 -12.12 0.96
N SER A 88 -0.96 -12.78 0.76
CA SER A 88 -1.39 -13.04 -0.59
C SER A 88 -1.84 -11.77 -1.31
N SER A 89 -2.45 -10.83 -0.58
CA SER A 89 -2.80 -9.55 -1.18
C SER A 89 -1.55 -8.82 -1.66
N CYS A 90 -0.49 -8.84 -0.86
CA CYS A 90 0.75 -8.20 -1.25
C CYS A 90 1.33 -8.83 -2.52
N SER A 91 1.31 -10.16 -2.59
CA SER A 91 1.84 -10.84 -3.76
C SER A 91 1.03 -10.55 -5.01
N ILE A 92 -0.29 -10.49 -4.88
CA ILE A 92 -1.14 -10.23 -6.03
C ILE A 92 -0.91 -8.82 -6.55
N ILE A 93 -0.85 -7.85 -5.66
CA ILE A 93 -0.61 -6.48 -6.09
C ILE A 93 0.73 -6.38 -6.79
N THR A 94 1.76 -6.99 -6.22
CA THR A 94 3.08 -6.97 -6.82
C THR A 94 3.08 -7.59 -8.20
N HIS A 95 2.43 -8.74 -8.32
CA HIS A 95 2.41 -9.45 -9.59
C HIS A 95 1.86 -8.59 -10.72
N PHE A 96 0.75 -7.90 -10.48
CA PHE A 96 0.12 -7.13 -11.53
C PHE A 96 0.66 -5.72 -11.68
N SER A 97 1.37 -5.21 -10.68
CA SER A 97 1.79 -3.82 -10.72
C SER A 97 3.19 -3.61 -11.22
N VAL A 98 4.10 -4.56 -10.97
CA VAL A 98 5.49 -4.35 -11.36
C VAL A 98 5.88 -5.11 -12.60
N GLN A 99 5.02 -5.95 -13.14
CA GLN A 99 5.36 -6.65 -14.32
C GLN A 99 5.43 -5.74 -15.49
N PRO A 100 6.46 -5.77 -16.30
CA PRO A 100 6.52 -4.87 -17.46
C PRO A 100 5.48 -5.28 -18.47
N ARG A 101 4.76 -4.31 -18.95
CA ARG A 101 3.73 -4.62 -19.84
C ARG A 101 3.75 -3.91 -21.12
N TYR A 102 4.51 -2.87 -21.21
CA TYR A 102 4.44 -2.10 -22.41
C TYR A 102 5.36 -2.61 -23.48
N ASP A 103 6.26 -3.46 -23.15
CA ASP A 103 7.21 -3.87 -24.16
C ASP A 103 6.58 -4.77 -25.17
N ARG A 104 5.40 -5.25 -24.96
CA ARG A 104 4.75 -6.02 -25.91
C ARG A 104 3.42 -5.51 -26.27
N GLY A 105 3.08 -4.35 -25.86
CA GLY A 105 1.78 -3.81 -26.07
C GLY A 105 0.70 -4.51 -25.29
N VAL A 106 1.09 -5.29 -24.32
CA VAL A 106 0.11 -5.97 -23.49
C VAL A 106 -0.34 -5.06 -22.40
N SER A 107 -1.64 -4.84 -22.26
CA SER A 107 -2.17 -4.01 -21.24
C SER A 107 -2.77 -4.83 -20.14
N LEU A 108 -2.76 -4.27 -18.95
CA LEU A 108 -3.45 -4.88 -17.84
C LEU A 108 -4.93 -4.81 -18.12
N SER A 109 -5.66 -5.88 -17.89
CA SER A 109 -7.09 -5.86 -18.11
C SER A 109 -7.79 -5.08 -17.01
N GLU A 110 -8.99 -4.60 -17.32
CA GLU A 110 -9.75 -3.90 -16.32
C GLU A 110 -10.09 -4.82 -15.17
N GLU A 111 -10.32 -6.09 -15.46
CA GLU A 111 -10.62 -7.05 -14.45
C GLU A 111 -9.45 -7.23 -13.49
N ASP A 112 -8.22 -7.32 -14.04
CA ASP A 112 -7.03 -7.44 -13.20
C ASP A 112 -6.82 -6.18 -12.38
N MET A 113 -7.10 -5.02 -12.96
CA MET A 113 -6.98 -3.78 -12.24
C MET A 113 -7.94 -3.74 -11.05
N ARG A 114 -9.16 -4.23 -11.23
CA ARG A 114 -10.12 -4.24 -10.14
C ARG A 114 -9.70 -5.18 -9.03
N LEU A 115 -9.05 -6.28 -9.42
CA LEU A 115 -8.51 -7.21 -8.43
C LEU A 115 -7.43 -6.52 -7.59
N VAL A 116 -6.53 -5.80 -8.24
CA VAL A 116 -5.47 -5.08 -7.54
C VAL A 116 -6.08 -4.05 -6.60
N LEU A 117 -7.07 -3.31 -7.07
CA LEU A 117 -7.71 -2.30 -6.26
C LEU A 117 -8.36 -2.93 -5.02
N SER A 118 -9.02 -4.06 -5.22
CA SER A 118 -9.67 -4.76 -4.13
C SER A 118 -8.68 -5.23 -3.08
N HIS A 119 -7.56 -5.79 -3.51
CA HIS A 119 -6.55 -6.26 -2.56
C HIS A 119 -5.87 -5.11 -1.83
N THR A 120 -5.73 -3.96 -2.50
CA THR A 120 -5.18 -2.79 -1.84
C THR A 120 -6.10 -2.35 -0.70
N LYS A 121 -7.41 -2.38 -0.94
CA LYS A 121 -8.35 -2.02 0.10
C LYS A 121 -8.42 -3.06 1.20
N THR A 122 -8.15 -4.32 0.87
CA THR A 122 -8.04 -5.35 1.88
C THR A 122 -6.88 -5.05 2.83
N ILE A 123 -5.75 -4.61 2.30
CA ILE A 123 -4.61 -4.24 3.13
C ILE A 123 -4.99 -3.07 4.04
N LYS A 124 -5.64 -2.07 3.48
CA LYS A 124 -6.04 -0.93 4.29
C LYS A 124 -6.98 -1.37 5.42
N GLY A 125 -7.97 -2.18 5.09
CA GLY A 125 -8.93 -2.64 6.10
C GLY A 125 -8.27 -3.46 7.20
N PHE A 126 -7.32 -4.30 6.81
CA PHE A 126 -6.57 -5.06 7.79
C PHE A 126 -5.83 -4.13 8.75
N LEU A 127 -5.16 -3.12 8.19
CA LEU A 127 -4.38 -2.22 9.02
C LEU A 127 -5.26 -1.36 9.91
N GLN A 128 -6.45 -1.02 9.45
CA GLN A 128 -7.36 -0.25 10.29
C GLN A 128 -7.72 -1.02 11.56
N LYS A 129 -7.78 -2.32 11.46
CA LYS A 129 -8.09 -3.14 12.62
C LYS A 129 -6.86 -3.49 13.42
N GLU A 130 -5.77 -3.82 12.73
CA GLU A 130 -4.60 -4.33 13.40
C GLU A 130 -3.70 -3.23 13.96
N ILE A 131 -3.61 -2.11 13.26
CA ILE A 131 -2.74 -1.00 13.64
C ILE A 131 -3.57 0.29 13.63
N PRO A 132 -4.56 0.39 14.50
CA PRO A 132 -5.47 1.54 14.42
C PRO A 132 -4.77 2.88 14.65
N SER A 133 -3.66 2.91 15.35
CA SER A 133 -2.98 4.17 15.57
C SER A 133 -2.42 4.77 14.29
N LEU A 134 -2.29 3.97 13.24
CA LEU A 134 -1.86 4.50 11.96
C LEU A 134 -2.92 5.43 11.38
N PHE A 135 -4.16 5.24 11.78
CA PHE A 135 -5.29 6.00 11.24
C PHE A 135 -5.84 7.05 12.18
N GLY A 136 -5.09 7.38 13.23
CA GLY A 136 -5.52 8.46 14.11
C GLY A 136 -6.30 7.97 15.30
N GLU A 137 -5.58 7.68 16.38
CA GLU A 137 -6.23 7.24 17.56
C GLU A 137 -7.20 8.18 18.11
N GLY A 138 -6.95 9.45 17.95
CA GLY A 138 -7.87 10.46 18.43
C GLY A 138 -9.23 10.29 17.84
N GLN A 139 -9.30 9.88 16.60
CA GLN A 139 -10.56 9.70 15.99
C GLN A 139 -11.32 8.59 16.61
N GLN A 140 -10.62 7.53 16.94
CA GLN A 140 -11.28 6.44 17.56
C GLN A 140 -11.80 6.80 18.90
N GLY A 141 -11.02 7.54 19.64
CA GLY A 141 -11.46 7.96 20.94
C GLY A 141 -12.71 8.77 20.88
N MET A 142 -12.84 9.51 19.84
CA MET A 142 -13.98 10.37 19.74
C MET A 142 -15.24 9.65 19.41
N GLU A 143 -15.13 8.48 18.96
CA GLU A 143 -16.29 7.76 18.61
C GLU A 143 -16.95 7.10 19.76
N GLN A 144 -16.35 7.17 20.91
CA GLN A 144 -16.96 6.59 22.06
C GLN A 144 -18.13 7.37 22.56
#